data_d2d8ead7aaaa1dbe808be763b3e31ff3
#
_entry.id   d2d8ead7aaaa1dbe808be763b3e31ff3
#
_cell.length_a   1.000
_cell.length_b   1.000
_cell.length_c   1.000
_cell.angle_alpha   90.00
_cell.angle_beta   90.00
_cell.angle_gamma   90.00
#
_symmetry.space_group_name_H-M   'P 1'
#
loop_
_entity.id
_entity.type
_entity.pdbx_description
1 polymer ?
#
loop_
_entity_poly.entity_id
_entity_poly.type
_entity_poly.pdbx_seq_one_letter_code
_entity_poly.pdbx_strand_id
1 'polypeptide(L)'
;MPIASVNQPLSIGDIAQRIHLIRGQRVILDTDLAAFYGETTKRFNQQVRRNLARFPADFMFQLDADEAQSLRLQFATLDVTDKASKDGKPGRGRYSKYLPMAFTEHGAIMAATLLNSSRATEISVHVVRAFVEWRSMLANNRELSNKLHLLERKVTKHDQAISELIDSMRQLLAAPEPHKRPIGFITPEDKSKPKASKAARKK
;
A
#
# COMPACT_ATOMS: atom_id res chain seq x y z
N MET A 1 30.67 7.29 -32.54
CA MET A 1 29.67 6.72 -31.62
C MET A 1 29.39 7.77 -30.57
N PRO A 2 28.24 8.45 -30.53
CA PRO A 2 27.97 9.46 -29.52
C PRO A 2 27.73 8.77 -28.19
N ILE A 3 28.53 9.13 -27.20
CA ILE A 3 28.34 8.80 -25.80
C ILE A 3 27.07 9.55 -25.37
N ALA A 4 25.97 8.82 -25.10
CA ALA A 4 24.75 9.38 -24.61
C ALA A 4 25.05 10.19 -23.34
N SER A 5 24.84 11.48 -23.43
CA SER A 5 25.05 12.48 -22.39
C SER A 5 24.04 12.21 -21.26
N VAL A 6 24.50 11.52 -20.23
CA VAL A 6 23.78 11.36 -18.95
C VAL A 6 24.01 12.63 -18.12
N ASN A 7 23.44 13.72 -18.54
CA ASN A 7 23.48 14.98 -17.79
C ASN A 7 22.11 15.63 -17.73
N GLN A 8 21.06 14.84 -17.46
CA GLN A 8 19.80 15.43 -17.04
C GLN A 8 19.90 15.71 -15.52
N PRO A 9 19.50 16.91 -15.09
CA PRO A 9 19.42 17.20 -13.67
C PRO A 9 18.42 16.24 -13.03
N LEU A 10 18.90 15.41 -12.09
CA LEU A 10 18.04 14.50 -11.33
C LEU A 10 16.94 15.32 -10.63
N SER A 11 15.69 15.06 -10.99
CA SER A 11 14.56 15.70 -10.35
C SER A 11 14.28 15.04 -8.99
N ILE A 12 13.68 15.77 -8.06
CA ILE A 12 13.23 15.22 -6.77
C ILE A 12 12.24 14.07 -7.01
N GLY A 13 11.39 14.20 -8.05
CA GLY A 13 10.42 13.19 -8.44
C GLY A 13 11.07 11.86 -8.85
N ASP A 14 12.20 11.91 -9.59
CA ASP A 14 12.92 10.70 -10.01
C ASP A 14 13.47 9.93 -8.79
N ILE A 15 13.97 10.67 -7.79
CA ILE A 15 14.45 10.08 -6.55
C ILE A 15 13.30 9.52 -5.73
N ALA A 16 12.18 10.24 -5.65
CA ALA A 16 11.00 9.80 -4.90
C ALA A 16 10.42 8.47 -5.44
N GLN A 17 10.46 8.24 -6.75
CA GLN A 17 10.04 6.98 -7.38
C GLN A 17 10.94 5.79 -7.03
N ARG A 18 12.17 6.03 -6.58
CA ARG A 18 13.13 5.00 -6.17
C ARG A 18 13.13 4.75 -4.66
N ILE A 19 12.24 5.40 -3.92
CA ILE A 19 12.04 5.13 -2.50
C ILE A 19 11.07 3.97 -2.34
N HIS A 20 11.55 2.89 -1.72
CA HIS A 20 10.77 1.68 -1.44
C HIS A 20 10.38 1.62 0.03
N LEU A 21 9.27 0.94 0.33
CA LEU A 21 8.85 0.63 1.69
C LEU A 21 9.23 -0.83 2.01
N ILE A 22 10.24 -1.04 2.84
CA ILE A 22 10.75 -2.36 3.23
C ILE A 22 10.84 -2.42 4.75
N ARG A 23 10.30 -3.47 5.36
CA ARG A 23 10.23 -3.62 6.84
C ARG A 23 9.60 -2.42 7.54
N GLY A 24 8.64 -1.75 6.90
CA GLY A 24 8.03 -0.53 7.43
C GLY A 24 8.91 0.72 7.37
N GLN A 25 10.12 0.62 6.82
CA GLN A 25 11.05 1.73 6.64
C GLN A 25 11.12 2.16 5.17
N ARG A 26 11.32 3.45 4.94
CA ARG A 26 11.56 3.99 3.60
C ARG A 26 13.03 3.92 3.31
N VAL A 27 13.35 3.31 2.18
CA VAL A 27 14.73 3.05 1.81
C VAL A 27 14.97 3.27 0.32
N ILE A 28 16.21 3.57 -0.02
CA ILE A 28 16.73 3.57 -1.40
C ILE A 28 17.74 2.42 -1.49
N LEU A 29 17.75 1.71 -2.61
CA LEU A 29 18.69 0.61 -2.83
C LEU A 29 20.09 1.14 -3.16
N ASP A 30 21.10 0.32 -2.84
CA ASP A 30 22.51 0.63 -3.14
C ASP A 30 22.77 0.90 -4.63
N THR A 31 22.07 0.21 -5.52
CA THR A 31 22.15 0.41 -6.96
C THR A 31 21.71 1.80 -7.40
N ASP A 32 20.55 2.24 -6.88
CA ASP A 32 19.97 3.53 -7.22
C ASP A 32 20.76 4.67 -6.58
N LEU A 33 21.15 4.49 -5.32
CA LEU A 33 21.91 5.49 -4.58
C LEU A 33 23.31 5.71 -5.20
N ALA A 34 23.98 4.63 -5.61
CA ALA A 34 25.25 4.72 -6.34
C ALA A 34 25.09 5.47 -7.66
N ALA A 35 24.04 5.16 -8.43
CA ALA A 35 23.74 5.84 -9.69
C ALA A 35 23.49 7.34 -9.47
N PHE A 36 22.72 7.72 -8.45
CA PHE A 36 22.48 9.11 -8.11
C PHE A 36 23.76 9.85 -7.79
N TYR A 37 24.64 9.26 -7.00
CA TYR A 37 25.93 9.87 -6.64
C TYR A 37 26.98 9.81 -7.76
N GLY A 38 26.66 9.18 -8.91
CA GLY A 38 27.54 9.07 -10.06
C GLY A 38 28.66 8.04 -9.86
N GLU A 39 28.43 7.06 -9.00
CA GLU A 39 29.39 6.00 -8.69
C GLU A 39 28.90 4.64 -9.20
N THR A 40 29.83 3.71 -9.37
CA THR A 40 29.45 2.31 -9.63
C THR A 40 29.00 1.66 -8.33
N THR A 41 27.98 0.79 -8.39
CA THR A 41 27.48 0.04 -7.22
C THR A 41 28.61 -0.70 -6.50
N LYS A 42 29.56 -1.26 -7.25
CA LYS A 42 30.71 -1.96 -6.68
C LYS A 42 31.59 -1.05 -5.81
N ARG A 43 31.92 0.16 -6.31
CA ARG A 43 32.76 1.13 -5.59
C ARG A 43 32.01 1.69 -4.38
N PHE A 44 30.74 2.02 -4.56
CA PHE A 44 29.86 2.48 -3.51
C PHE A 44 29.81 1.45 -2.35
N ASN A 45 29.46 0.20 -2.65
CA ASN A 45 29.38 -0.86 -1.66
C ASN A 45 30.72 -1.17 -0.99
N GLN A 46 31.84 -1.03 -1.70
CA GLN A 46 33.16 -1.17 -1.12
C GLN A 46 33.45 -0.07 -0.10
N GLN A 47 33.09 1.17 -0.39
CA GLN A 47 33.24 2.30 0.54
C GLN A 47 32.38 2.11 1.80
N VAL A 48 31.13 1.73 1.62
CA VAL A 48 30.21 1.46 2.74
C VAL A 48 30.77 0.36 3.63
N ARG A 49 31.19 -0.78 3.06
CA ARG A 49 31.76 -1.90 3.82
C ARG A 49 33.02 -1.54 4.61
N ARG A 50 33.88 -0.68 4.06
CA ARG A 50 35.06 -0.19 4.76
C ARG A 50 34.74 0.70 5.96
N ASN A 51 33.53 1.27 5.98
CA ASN A 51 33.06 2.21 6.99
C ASN A 51 31.78 1.74 7.70
N LEU A 52 31.63 0.44 7.87
CA LEU A 52 30.39 -0.18 8.41
C LEU A 52 30.00 0.38 9.80
N ALA A 53 31.00 0.78 10.61
CA ALA A 53 30.77 1.39 11.91
C ALA A 53 29.94 2.70 11.86
N ARG A 54 29.85 3.35 10.69
CA ARG A 54 29.04 4.55 10.48
C ARG A 54 27.60 4.25 10.07
N PHE A 55 27.27 2.97 9.85
CA PHE A 55 25.96 2.52 9.37
C PHE A 55 25.33 1.57 10.36
N PRO A 56 24.74 2.08 11.45
CA PRO A 56 23.94 1.25 12.34
C PRO A 56 22.70 0.68 11.62
N ALA A 57 22.01 -0.28 12.22
CA ALA A 57 20.91 -1.01 11.61
C ALA A 57 19.70 -0.14 11.20
N ASP A 58 19.54 1.02 11.81
CA ASP A 58 18.54 2.03 11.48
C ASP A 58 18.94 2.92 10.28
N PHE A 59 20.21 2.89 9.87
CA PHE A 59 20.72 3.64 8.70
C PHE A 59 20.78 2.75 7.45
N MET A 60 21.17 1.51 7.61
CA MET A 60 21.33 0.57 6.50
C MET A 60 21.12 -0.88 6.97
N PHE A 61 20.50 -1.67 6.12
CA PHE A 61 20.40 -3.11 6.31
C PHE A 61 20.52 -3.84 4.97
N GLN A 62 20.91 -5.09 5.02
CA GLN A 62 20.93 -5.94 3.84
C GLN A 62 19.58 -6.63 3.70
N LEU A 63 19.06 -6.68 2.48
CA LEU A 63 17.83 -7.40 2.15
C LEU A 63 18.07 -8.90 2.26
N ASP A 64 17.04 -9.64 2.62
CA ASP A 64 17.03 -11.08 2.47
C ASP A 64 16.69 -11.52 1.03
N ALA A 65 16.72 -12.83 0.78
CA ALA A 65 16.49 -13.37 -0.55
C ALA A 65 15.05 -13.13 -1.03
N ASP A 66 14.08 -13.25 -0.14
CA ASP A 66 12.66 -13.12 -0.45
C ASP A 66 12.29 -11.65 -0.72
N GLU A 67 12.80 -10.73 0.08
CA GLU A 67 12.66 -9.28 -0.12
C GLU A 67 13.26 -8.85 -1.46
N ALA A 68 14.48 -9.32 -1.76
CA ALA A 68 15.15 -9.02 -3.01
C ALA A 68 14.41 -9.59 -4.22
N GLN A 69 13.80 -10.77 -4.08
CA GLN A 69 13.00 -11.38 -5.13
C GLN A 69 11.68 -10.63 -5.35
N SER A 70 11.00 -10.26 -4.28
CA SER A 70 9.75 -9.47 -4.36
C SER A 70 9.96 -8.14 -5.07
N LEU A 71 11.03 -7.43 -4.76
CA LEU A 71 11.41 -6.20 -5.46
C LEU A 71 11.66 -6.44 -6.95
N ARG A 72 12.39 -7.51 -7.30
CA ARG A 72 12.67 -7.84 -8.71
C ARG A 72 11.38 -8.12 -9.49
N LEU A 73 10.42 -8.79 -8.91
CA LEU A 73 9.11 -9.04 -9.53
C LEU A 73 8.35 -7.73 -9.78
N GLN A 74 8.39 -6.79 -8.85
CA GLN A 74 7.78 -5.47 -9.03
C GLN A 74 8.43 -4.69 -10.18
N PHE A 75 9.74 -4.77 -10.35
CA PHE A 75 10.44 -4.12 -11.47
C PHE A 75 10.27 -4.86 -12.79
N ALA A 76 10.24 -6.19 -12.78
CA ALA A 76 10.05 -6.97 -14.00
C ALA A 76 8.69 -6.71 -14.66
N THR A 77 7.65 -6.40 -13.90
CA THR A 77 6.34 -6.02 -14.43
C THR A 77 6.32 -4.63 -15.04
N LEU A 78 7.22 -3.73 -14.65
CA LEU A 78 7.35 -2.38 -15.21
C LEU A 78 8.25 -2.37 -16.47
N ASP A 79 9.25 -3.24 -16.54
CA ASP A 79 10.20 -3.32 -17.66
C ASP A 79 9.68 -4.13 -18.88
N VAL A 80 8.51 -4.77 -18.78
CA VAL A 80 7.91 -5.56 -19.88
C VAL A 80 7.46 -4.68 -21.05
N THR A 81 7.33 -3.36 -20.86
CA THR A 81 6.89 -2.46 -21.92
C THR A 81 8.01 -2.02 -22.89
N ASP A 82 9.31 -2.25 -22.60
CA ASP A 82 10.34 -1.57 -23.39
C ASP A 82 11.45 -2.44 -24.04
N LYS A 83 11.53 -3.74 -23.82
CA LYS A 83 12.46 -4.59 -24.61
C LYS A 83 12.02 -6.05 -24.70
N ALA A 84 11.19 -6.36 -25.68
CA ALA A 84 11.19 -7.68 -26.30
C ALA A 84 12.56 -7.87 -26.97
N SER A 85 13.53 -8.40 -26.25
CA SER A 85 14.78 -8.84 -26.85
C SER A 85 14.49 -10.06 -27.76
N LYS A 86 14.82 -9.92 -29.03
CA LYS A 86 14.57 -10.84 -30.15
C LYS A 86 15.19 -12.24 -30.00
N ASP A 87 15.91 -12.51 -28.94
CA ASP A 87 16.56 -13.81 -28.71
C ASP A 87 16.15 -14.35 -27.34
N GLY A 88 15.15 -15.25 -27.36
CA GLY A 88 14.54 -15.89 -26.18
C GLY A 88 15.47 -16.72 -25.29
N LYS A 89 16.69 -16.26 -25.03
CA LYS A 89 17.59 -16.84 -24.03
C LYS A 89 17.64 -15.95 -22.79
N PRO A 90 17.30 -16.51 -21.59
CA PRO A 90 17.52 -15.78 -20.35
C PRO A 90 19.02 -15.48 -20.23
N GLY A 91 19.37 -14.20 -20.31
CA GLY A 91 20.75 -13.76 -20.25
C GLY A 91 21.42 -14.26 -18.97
N ARG A 92 22.43 -15.14 -19.09
CA ARG A 92 23.35 -15.52 -18.02
C ARG A 92 24.00 -14.25 -17.48
N GLY A 93 23.61 -13.80 -16.27
CA GLY A 93 24.23 -12.65 -15.60
C GLY A 93 23.26 -11.66 -14.93
N ARG A 94 21.95 -11.81 -15.10
CA ARG A 94 20.95 -10.87 -14.54
C ARG A 94 20.64 -11.08 -13.05
N TYR A 95 21.18 -12.13 -12.43
CA TYR A 95 21.03 -12.37 -11.01
C TYR A 95 22.27 -11.84 -10.29
N SER A 96 22.14 -10.68 -9.66
CA SER A 96 23.18 -10.21 -8.75
C SER A 96 23.42 -11.31 -7.69
N LYS A 97 24.65 -11.82 -7.64
CA LYS A 97 25.06 -12.82 -6.65
C LYS A 97 25.03 -12.27 -5.22
N TYR A 98 24.88 -10.96 -5.09
CA TYR A 98 24.86 -10.23 -3.83
C TYR A 98 23.47 -9.69 -3.57
N LEU A 99 23.02 -9.87 -2.34
CA LEU A 99 21.77 -9.27 -1.86
C LEU A 99 21.96 -7.75 -1.76
N PRO A 100 20.98 -6.96 -2.25
CA PRO A 100 21.05 -5.50 -2.21
C PRO A 100 21.12 -4.97 -0.79
N MET A 101 21.76 -3.81 -0.63
CA MET A 101 21.72 -3.04 0.61
C MET A 101 20.67 -1.93 0.47
N ALA A 102 19.87 -1.75 1.51
CA ALA A 102 18.83 -0.74 1.63
C ALA A 102 19.30 0.36 2.59
N PHE A 103 19.19 1.61 2.17
CA PHE A 103 19.60 2.79 2.92
C PHE A 103 18.39 3.63 3.28
N THR A 104 18.23 3.93 4.56
CA THR A 104 17.23 4.91 5.03
C THR A 104 17.67 6.33 4.67
N GLU A 105 16.84 7.34 4.96
CA GLU A 105 17.18 8.75 4.80
C GLU A 105 18.55 9.09 5.42
N HIS A 106 18.74 8.66 6.66
CA HIS A 106 19.99 8.89 7.40
C HIS A 106 21.17 8.16 6.78
N GLY A 107 20.95 6.91 6.34
CA GLY A 107 21.98 6.10 5.66
C GLY A 107 22.40 6.71 4.32
N ALA A 108 21.46 7.26 3.55
CA ALA A 108 21.74 7.93 2.29
C ALA A 108 22.61 9.18 2.50
N ILE A 109 22.26 10.02 3.48
CA ILE A 109 23.06 11.21 3.84
C ILE A 109 24.47 10.79 4.30
N MET A 110 24.55 9.77 5.16
CA MET A 110 25.86 9.26 5.61
C MET A 110 26.71 8.75 4.45
N ALA A 111 26.09 8.07 3.48
CA ALA A 111 26.79 7.61 2.29
C ALA A 111 27.33 8.78 1.43
N ALA A 112 26.57 9.87 1.31
CA ALA A 112 27.02 11.07 0.60
C ALA A 112 28.26 11.69 1.25
N THR A 113 28.28 11.78 2.59
CA THR A 113 29.43 12.29 3.33
C THR A 113 30.67 11.40 3.17
N LEU A 114 30.44 10.08 3.03
CA LEU A 114 31.52 9.12 2.82
C LEU A 114 32.16 9.24 1.45
N LEU A 115 31.36 9.51 0.40
CA LEU A 115 31.87 9.67 -0.97
C LEU A 115 32.62 10.98 -1.17
N ASN A 116 32.34 11.99 -0.36
CA ASN A 116 33.02 13.29 -0.33
C ASN A 116 33.23 13.91 -1.71
N SER A 117 32.25 13.81 -2.60
CA SER A 117 32.25 14.44 -3.91
C SER A 117 31.20 15.57 -3.97
N SER A 118 31.49 16.61 -4.78
CA SER A 118 30.58 17.74 -4.98
C SER A 118 29.21 17.27 -5.44
N ARG A 119 29.17 16.29 -6.34
CA ARG A 119 27.94 15.67 -6.83
C ARG A 119 27.19 14.95 -5.72
N ALA A 120 27.86 14.17 -4.87
CA ALA A 120 27.19 13.48 -3.76
C ALA A 120 26.60 14.48 -2.76
N THR A 121 27.29 15.57 -2.49
CA THR A 121 26.78 16.64 -1.62
C THR A 121 25.54 17.30 -2.20
N GLU A 122 25.56 17.66 -3.47
CA GLU A 122 24.42 18.27 -4.17
C GLU A 122 23.21 17.33 -4.18
N ILE A 123 23.41 16.09 -4.60
CA ILE A 123 22.34 15.08 -4.68
C ILE A 123 21.81 14.72 -3.29
N SER A 124 22.61 14.75 -2.22
CA SER A 124 22.13 14.46 -0.87
C SER A 124 21.00 15.40 -0.44
N VAL A 125 21.04 16.66 -0.85
CA VAL A 125 19.95 17.62 -0.59
C VAL A 125 18.67 17.20 -1.32
N HIS A 126 18.78 16.73 -2.57
CA HIS A 126 17.61 16.24 -3.33
C HIS A 126 17.06 14.95 -2.72
N VAL A 127 17.92 14.07 -2.23
CA VAL A 127 17.51 12.84 -1.53
C VAL A 127 16.70 13.19 -0.28
N VAL A 128 17.17 14.10 0.57
CA VAL A 128 16.44 14.55 1.76
C VAL A 128 15.08 15.12 1.37
N ARG A 129 15.05 16.00 0.37
CA ARG A 129 13.79 16.59 -0.10
C ARG A 129 12.81 15.53 -0.60
N ALA A 130 13.28 14.51 -1.33
CA ALA A 130 12.45 13.41 -1.80
C ALA A 130 11.85 12.61 -0.63
N PHE A 131 12.62 12.32 0.42
CA PHE A 131 12.09 11.65 1.62
C PHE A 131 11.06 12.51 2.37
N VAL A 132 11.27 13.82 2.46
CA VAL A 132 10.32 14.76 3.07
C VAL A 132 9.03 14.82 2.26
N GLU A 133 9.12 14.96 0.94
CA GLU A 133 7.97 14.96 0.03
C GLU A 133 7.16 13.66 0.15
N TRP A 134 7.85 12.53 0.13
CA TRP A 134 7.22 11.23 0.29
C TRP A 134 6.49 11.11 1.64
N ARG A 135 7.07 11.67 2.71
CA ARG A 135 6.43 11.72 4.04
C ARG A 135 5.15 12.55 4.04
N SER A 136 5.16 13.68 3.34
CA SER A 136 3.99 14.55 3.23
C SER A 136 2.85 13.90 2.42
N MET A 137 3.18 13.18 1.34
CA MET A 137 2.19 12.44 0.55
C MET A 137 1.47 11.38 1.38
N LEU A 138 2.17 10.67 2.26
CA LEU A 138 1.55 9.68 3.15
C LEU A 138 0.64 10.32 4.20
N ALA A 139 1.01 11.49 4.72
CA ALA A 139 0.16 12.21 5.66
C ALA A 139 -1.17 12.60 4.99
N ASN A 140 -1.10 13.11 3.76
CA ASN A 140 -2.27 13.48 2.96
C ASN A 140 -3.15 12.26 2.63
N ASN A 141 -2.54 11.10 2.32
CA ASN A 141 -3.28 9.87 2.05
C ASN A 141 -4.03 9.34 3.29
N ARG A 142 -3.47 9.50 4.49
CA ARG A 142 -4.17 9.15 5.74
C ARG A 142 -5.39 10.06 5.97
N GLU A 143 -5.27 11.35 5.71
CA GLU A 143 -6.39 12.29 5.81
C GLU A 143 -7.51 11.94 4.83
N LEU A 144 -7.15 11.61 3.58
CA LEU A 144 -8.09 11.16 2.57
C LEU A 144 -8.79 9.85 2.99
N SER A 145 -8.05 8.88 3.50
CA SER A 145 -8.62 7.62 4.02
C SER A 145 -9.62 7.89 5.15
N ASN A 146 -9.30 8.77 6.09
CA ASN A 146 -10.22 9.15 7.16
C ASN A 146 -11.49 9.82 6.62
N LYS A 147 -11.37 10.70 5.61
CA LYS A 147 -12.52 11.32 4.96
C LYS A 147 -13.39 10.29 4.23
N LEU A 148 -12.78 9.31 3.54
CA LEU A 148 -13.50 8.22 2.90
C LEU A 148 -14.30 7.39 3.92
N HIS A 149 -13.71 6.98 5.02
CA HIS A 149 -14.42 6.26 6.08
C HIS A 149 -15.59 7.06 6.68
N LEU A 150 -15.42 8.38 6.83
CA LEU A 150 -16.53 9.22 7.27
C LEU A 150 -17.67 9.28 6.25
N LEU A 151 -17.35 9.31 4.97
CA LEU A 151 -18.34 9.28 3.88
C LEU A 151 -19.06 7.92 3.83
N GLU A 152 -18.33 6.82 3.89
CA GLU A 152 -18.92 5.46 3.96
C GLU A 152 -19.91 5.34 5.11
N ARG A 153 -19.56 5.80 6.30
CA ARG A 153 -20.46 5.79 7.46
C ARG A 153 -21.71 6.66 7.26
N LYS A 154 -21.60 7.79 6.56
CA LYS A 154 -22.76 8.63 6.23
C LYS A 154 -23.67 7.92 5.22
N VAL A 155 -23.10 7.32 4.17
CA VAL A 155 -23.86 6.57 3.16
C VAL A 155 -24.61 5.43 3.82
N THR A 156 -23.97 4.61 4.64
CA THR A 156 -24.62 3.50 5.35
C THR A 156 -25.81 3.98 6.22
N LYS A 157 -25.65 5.12 6.91
CA LYS A 157 -26.76 5.70 7.69
C LYS A 157 -27.93 6.18 6.81
N HIS A 158 -27.62 6.76 5.64
CA HIS A 158 -28.67 7.16 4.69
C HIS A 158 -29.41 5.94 4.13
N ASP A 159 -28.69 4.86 3.80
CA ASP A 159 -29.29 3.62 3.31
C ASP A 159 -30.23 3.00 4.35
N GLN A 160 -29.83 3.01 5.63
CA GLN A 160 -30.70 2.57 6.73
C GLN A 160 -31.94 3.43 6.84
N ALA A 161 -31.82 4.74 6.83
CA ALA A 161 -32.98 5.64 6.92
C ALA A 161 -33.90 5.49 5.70
N ILE A 162 -33.37 5.28 4.51
CA ILE A 162 -34.19 5.02 3.31
C ILE A 162 -34.92 3.69 3.44
N SER A 163 -34.25 2.64 3.93
CA SER A 163 -34.89 1.34 4.17
C SER A 163 -36.06 1.44 5.18
N GLU A 164 -35.85 2.14 6.29
CA GLU A 164 -36.89 2.39 7.30
C GLU A 164 -38.07 3.17 6.71
N LEU A 165 -37.81 4.18 5.88
CA LEU A 165 -38.85 4.92 5.16
C LEU A 165 -39.67 4.01 4.21
N ILE A 166 -38.98 3.19 3.44
CA ILE A 166 -39.61 2.25 2.50
C ILE A 166 -40.46 1.26 3.27
N ASP A 167 -40.00 0.71 4.39
CA ASP A 167 -40.75 -0.24 5.20
C ASP A 167 -41.96 0.44 5.87
N SER A 168 -41.81 1.67 6.35
CA SER A 168 -42.94 2.47 6.87
C SER A 168 -44.01 2.73 5.80
N MET A 169 -43.57 3.07 4.58
CA MET A 169 -44.50 3.24 3.44
C MET A 169 -45.21 1.94 3.08
N ARG A 170 -44.52 0.79 3.09
CA ARG A 170 -45.11 -0.53 2.86
C ARG A 170 -46.17 -0.86 3.92
N GLN A 171 -45.91 -0.55 5.17
CA GLN A 171 -46.89 -0.76 6.26
C GLN A 171 -48.13 0.11 6.08
N LEU A 172 -48.01 1.36 5.64
CA LEU A 172 -49.13 2.24 5.37
C LEU A 172 -49.92 1.81 4.14
N LEU A 173 -49.28 1.21 3.14
CA LEU A 173 -49.93 0.72 1.91
C LEU A 173 -50.48 -0.70 2.06
N ALA A 174 -50.09 -1.45 3.10
CA ALA A 174 -50.62 -2.76 3.39
C ALA A 174 -52.11 -2.59 3.77
N ALA A 175 -53.00 -3.03 2.89
CA ALA A 175 -54.44 -3.08 3.21
C ALA A 175 -54.64 -3.91 4.47
N PRO A 176 -55.50 -3.49 5.40
CA PRO A 176 -55.83 -4.28 6.59
C PRO A 176 -56.29 -5.66 6.15
N GLU A 177 -55.66 -6.72 6.65
CA GLU A 177 -56.13 -8.09 6.37
C GLU A 177 -57.62 -8.19 6.69
N PRO A 178 -58.44 -8.59 5.73
CA PRO A 178 -59.85 -8.79 6.02
C PRO A 178 -59.95 -9.84 7.12
N HIS A 179 -60.49 -9.44 8.26
CA HIS A 179 -60.84 -10.38 9.32
C HIS A 179 -61.68 -11.51 8.68
N LYS A 180 -61.09 -12.69 8.51
CA LYS A 180 -61.80 -13.89 8.09
C LYS A 180 -62.85 -14.18 9.14
N ARG A 181 -64.07 -13.64 8.92
CA ARG A 181 -65.26 -14.08 9.72
C ARG A 181 -65.42 -15.52 9.37
N PRO A 182 -65.50 -16.44 10.35
CA PRO A 182 -65.81 -17.81 10.05
C PRO A 182 -67.27 -17.87 9.52
N ILE A 183 -67.39 -18.24 8.25
CA ILE A 183 -68.64 -18.48 7.60
C ILE A 183 -69.06 -19.89 8.06
N GLY A 184 -69.80 -19.98 9.20
CA GLY A 184 -70.31 -21.23 9.73
C GLY A 184 -71.35 -20.95 10.82
N PHE A 185 -72.42 -21.69 10.82
CA PHE A 185 -73.41 -21.69 11.88
C PHE A 185 -72.72 -22.16 13.17
N ILE A 186 -72.57 -21.27 14.14
CA ILE A 186 -72.10 -21.61 15.48
C ILE A 186 -73.27 -22.20 16.24
N THR A 187 -73.31 -23.52 16.45
CA THR A 187 -74.23 -24.17 17.33
C THR A 187 -73.93 -23.82 18.79
N PRO A 188 -74.98 -23.75 19.70
CA PRO A 188 -74.71 -23.34 21.08
C PRO A 188 -73.72 -24.18 21.86
N GLU A 189 -73.44 -25.39 21.41
CA GLU A 189 -72.52 -26.34 22.05
C GLU A 189 -71.00 -25.98 21.87
N ASP A 190 -70.69 -25.13 20.89
CA ASP A 190 -69.33 -24.74 20.66
C ASP A 190 -68.77 -23.63 21.60
N LYS A 191 -69.62 -23.10 22.47
CA LYS A 191 -69.24 -22.05 23.44
C LYS A 191 -68.61 -22.56 24.73
N SER A 192 -68.59 -23.90 24.94
CA SER A 192 -68.13 -24.49 26.21
C SER A 192 -66.80 -25.16 26.25
N LYS A 193 -65.97 -25.07 25.17
CA LYS A 193 -64.60 -25.61 25.21
C LYS A 193 -63.58 -24.53 25.62
N PRO A 194 -62.89 -24.67 26.78
CA PRO A 194 -61.83 -23.73 27.18
C PRO A 194 -60.64 -23.86 26.25
N LYS A 195 -60.15 -22.74 25.78
CA LYS A 195 -58.89 -22.67 25.01
C LYS A 195 -57.78 -23.19 25.89
N ALA A 196 -57.19 -24.35 25.56
CA ALA A 196 -56.01 -24.87 26.18
C ALA A 196 -54.82 -23.96 25.83
N SER A 197 -54.32 -23.31 26.86
CA SER A 197 -53.08 -22.51 26.77
C SER A 197 -51.89 -23.43 26.50
N LYS A 198 -51.26 -23.35 25.35
CA LYS A 198 -49.95 -23.90 25.14
C LYS A 198 -48.93 -22.96 25.78
N ALA A 199 -48.65 -23.18 27.06
CA ALA A 199 -47.48 -22.63 27.70
C ALA A 199 -46.33 -23.63 27.58
N ALA A 200 -45.23 -23.13 27.11
CA ALA A 200 -43.84 -23.50 27.39
C ALA A 200 -43.38 -24.96 27.28
N ARG A 201 -42.47 -25.23 26.40
CA ARG A 201 -41.32 -26.05 26.71
C ARG A 201 -40.07 -25.52 26.03
N LYS A 202 -39.27 -24.77 26.81
CA LYS A 202 -37.81 -24.66 26.64
C LYS A 202 -37.17 -25.99 27.09
N LYS A 203 -36.37 -26.54 26.27
CA LYS A 203 -35.09 -27.10 26.68
C LYS A 203 -34.12 -26.94 25.50
#